data_0724eb7db45f13e8c8400b6af55a0549
#
_entry.id   0724eb7db45f13e8c8400b6af55a0549
#
_cell.length_a   1.000
_cell.length_b   1.000
_cell.length_c   1.000
_cell.angle_alpha   90.00
_cell.angle_beta   90.00
_cell.angle_gamma   90.00
#
_symmetry.space_group_name_H-M   'P 1'
#
loop_
_entity.id
_entity.type
_entity.pdbx_description
1 polymer ?
#
loop_
_entity_poly.entity_id
_entity_poly.type
_entity_poly.pdbx_seq_one_letter_code
_entity_poly.pdbx_strand_id
1 'polypeptide(L)'
;MKLLKVALVVAVLFVNLLVAQPSWADPSYKKNPDYIEVTKTIKELKKNTEGTISADLQRQIDELEFQKAAIESGIAWGQCRNETGSNLAIYGNAGEESEESESNQLYFLANGQTTPDQWDCQGVYLPGDVKIAGLDKTGAVAIKIMDGTQLLVKKNPDTSKLEFNLPNAKFVKPGEKDWFIPNVSQAFVDSRIPNTLTSGDNG
;
A
#
# COMPACT_ATOMS: atom_id res chain seq x y z
N MET A 1 43.95 42.14 -8.86
CA MET A 1 43.03 41.85 -7.78
C MET A 1 41.58 41.53 -8.23
N LYS A 2 41.01 42.17 -9.26
CA LYS A 2 39.64 41.88 -9.74
C LYS A 2 39.49 40.49 -10.38
N LEU A 3 40.45 40.04 -11.18
CA LEU A 3 40.45 38.72 -11.81
C LEU A 3 40.52 37.55 -10.82
N LEU A 4 41.25 37.70 -9.71
CA LEU A 4 41.36 36.68 -8.67
C LEU A 4 40.04 36.49 -7.91
N LYS A 5 39.29 37.60 -7.67
CA LYS A 5 37.96 37.53 -7.04
C LYS A 5 36.92 36.86 -7.91
N VAL A 6 36.96 37.10 -9.25
CA VAL A 6 36.05 36.45 -10.18
C VAL A 6 36.36 34.97 -10.28
N ALA A 7 37.64 34.56 -10.33
CA ALA A 7 38.03 33.17 -10.33
C ALA A 7 37.59 32.41 -9.07
N LEU A 8 37.67 33.09 -7.89
CA LEU A 8 37.24 32.46 -6.64
C LEU A 8 35.71 32.26 -6.58
N VAL A 9 34.93 33.24 -7.06
CA VAL A 9 33.46 33.13 -7.11
C VAL A 9 33.02 32.03 -8.07
N VAL A 10 33.65 31.90 -9.24
CA VAL A 10 33.38 30.85 -10.20
C VAL A 10 33.75 29.48 -9.62
N ALA A 11 34.85 29.32 -8.92
CA ALA A 11 35.27 28.09 -8.27
C ALA A 11 34.27 27.65 -7.17
N VAL A 12 33.76 28.59 -6.37
CA VAL A 12 32.76 28.31 -5.30
C VAL A 12 31.43 27.86 -5.94
N LEU A 13 31.01 28.48 -7.05
CA LEU A 13 29.80 28.08 -7.78
C LEU A 13 29.94 26.66 -8.38
N PHE A 14 31.11 26.33 -8.94
CA PHE A 14 31.37 24.97 -9.45
C PHE A 14 31.41 23.92 -8.33
N VAL A 15 31.98 24.23 -7.18
CA VAL A 15 32.00 23.29 -6.04
C VAL A 15 30.59 23.06 -5.51
N ASN A 16 29.72 24.07 -5.44
CA ASN A 16 28.34 23.89 -5.05
C ASN A 16 27.51 23.09 -6.08
N LEU A 17 27.80 23.21 -7.38
CA LEU A 17 27.17 22.39 -8.41
C LEU A 17 27.63 20.92 -8.36
N LEU A 18 28.86 20.65 -7.92
CA LEU A 18 29.38 19.30 -7.74
C LEU A 18 28.87 18.62 -6.46
N VAL A 19 28.52 19.41 -5.41
CA VAL A 19 27.98 18.90 -4.15
C VAL A 19 26.46 18.70 -4.22
N ALA A 20 25.76 19.41 -5.11
CA ALA A 20 24.37 19.13 -5.46
C ALA A 20 24.28 17.93 -6.41
N GLN A 21 24.89 16.82 -6.06
CA GLN A 21 24.53 15.54 -6.67
C GLN A 21 23.09 15.27 -6.24
N PRO A 22 22.16 14.98 -7.19
CA PRO A 22 20.89 14.41 -6.80
C PRO A 22 21.26 13.18 -5.96
N SER A 23 20.77 13.15 -4.72
CA SER A 23 20.85 11.93 -3.92
C SER A 23 20.25 10.85 -4.80
N TRP A 24 21.08 9.99 -5.33
CA TRP A 24 20.60 8.79 -6.01
C TRP A 24 19.78 8.09 -4.96
N ALA A 25 18.48 8.07 -5.15
CA ALA A 25 17.60 7.34 -4.25
C ALA A 25 18.23 5.96 -4.09
N ASP A 26 18.46 5.57 -2.84
CA ASP A 26 19.12 4.30 -2.51
C ASP A 26 18.44 3.22 -3.35
N PRO A 27 19.18 2.41 -4.12
CA PRO A 27 18.60 1.36 -4.94
C PRO A 27 17.94 0.25 -4.12
N SER A 28 17.79 0.42 -2.79
CA SER A 28 17.12 -0.51 -1.88
C SER A 28 15.72 -0.88 -2.38
N TYR A 29 14.95 0.05 -2.94
CA TYR A 29 13.62 -0.23 -3.49
C TYR A 29 13.65 -1.34 -4.58
N LYS A 30 14.78 -1.54 -5.29
CA LYS A 30 14.90 -2.61 -6.29
C LYS A 30 14.86 -4.02 -5.70
N LYS A 31 15.13 -4.16 -4.41
CA LYS A 31 15.04 -5.41 -3.65
C LYS A 31 13.68 -5.60 -3.01
N ASN A 32 12.84 -4.56 -2.96
CA ASN A 32 11.50 -4.60 -2.41
C ASN A 32 10.63 -5.60 -3.21
N PRO A 33 10.04 -6.63 -2.57
CA PRO A 33 9.25 -7.65 -3.26
C PRO A 33 8.04 -7.07 -4.00
N ASP A 34 7.40 -6.07 -3.42
CA ASP A 34 6.22 -5.42 -3.99
C ASP A 34 6.60 -4.57 -5.21
N TYR A 35 7.75 -3.89 -5.18
CA TYR A 35 8.31 -3.21 -6.36
C TYR A 35 8.55 -4.17 -7.53
N ILE A 36 9.11 -5.33 -7.23
CA ILE A 36 9.38 -6.37 -8.24
C ILE A 36 8.06 -6.87 -8.83
N GLU A 37 7.07 -7.16 -7.98
CA GLU A 37 5.74 -7.64 -8.39
C GLU A 37 5.01 -6.59 -9.24
N VAL A 38 4.95 -5.33 -8.81
CA VAL A 38 4.32 -4.21 -9.56
C VAL A 38 4.99 -4.00 -10.92
N THR A 39 6.32 -3.95 -10.94
CA THR A 39 7.08 -3.75 -12.19
C THR A 39 6.82 -4.88 -13.19
N LYS A 40 6.77 -6.13 -12.72
CA LYS A 40 6.44 -7.29 -13.54
C LYS A 40 5.02 -7.20 -14.08
N THR A 41 4.04 -6.87 -13.25
CA THR A 41 2.63 -6.76 -13.63
C THR A 41 2.41 -5.68 -14.69
N ILE A 42 3.01 -4.50 -14.53
CA ILE A 42 2.96 -3.43 -15.55
C ILE A 42 3.49 -3.93 -16.90
N LYS A 43 4.63 -4.62 -16.87
CA LYS A 43 5.25 -5.14 -18.10
C LYS A 43 4.37 -6.19 -18.80
N GLU A 44 3.74 -7.07 -18.03
CA GLU A 44 2.82 -8.09 -18.55
C GLU A 44 1.55 -7.46 -19.14
N LEU A 45 0.94 -6.49 -18.47
CA LEU A 45 -0.23 -5.78 -18.97
C LEU A 45 0.08 -5.06 -20.27
N LYS A 46 1.21 -4.33 -20.34
CA LYS A 46 1.63 -3.61 -21.55
C LYS A 46 1.98 -4.55 -22.70
N LYS A 47 2.56 -5.73 -22.43
CA LYS A 47 2.92 -6.72 -23.47
C LYS A 47 1.68 -7.37 -24.09
N ASN A 48 0.66 -7.63 -23.29
CA ASN A 48 -0.57 -8.30 -23.76
C ASN A 48 -1.51 -7.35 -24.51
N THR A 49 -1.09 -6.10 -24.75
CA THR A 49 -1.90 -5.07 -25.39
C THR A 49 -1.37 -4.83 -26.81
N GLU A 50 -1.69 -5.72 -27.74
CA GLU A 50 -1.52 -5.48 -29.16
C GLU A 50 -2.77 -4.74 -29.67
N GLY A 51 -2.70 -3.41 -29.79
CA GLY A 51 -3.80 -2.58 -30.30
C GLY A 51 -4.28 -1.49 -29.37
N THR A 52 -5.57 -1.14 -29.43
CA THR A 52 -6.17 -0.08 -28.62
C THR A 52 -6.35 -0.55 -27.18
N ILE A 53 -5.71 0.15 -26.24
CA ILE A 53 -5.87 -0.09 -24.80
C ILE A 53 -7.27 0.36 -24.37
N SER A 54 -8.01 -0.49 -23.67
CA SER A 54 -9.30 -0.09 -23.09
C SER A 54 -9.07 0.92 -21.95
N ALA A 55 -10.06 1.81 -21.70
CA ALA A 55 -9.96 2.78 -20.63
C ALA A 55 -9.75 2.12 -19.24
N ASP A 56 -10.33 0.95 -19.02
CA ASP A 56 -10.17 0.20 -17.77
C ASP A 56 -8.75 -0.34 -17.60
N LEU A 57 -8.15 -0.87 -18.68
CA LEU A 57 -6.78 -1.36 -18.65
C LEU A 57 -5.78 -0.20 -18.49
N GLN A 58 -6.04 0.95 -19.15
CA GLN A 58 -5.19 2.13 -18.97
C GLN A 58 -5.21 2.59 -17.50
N ARG A 59 -6.41 2.67 -16.89
CA ARG A 59 -6.52 3.03 -15.47
C ARG A 59 -5.78 2.06 -14.55
N GLN A 60 -5.81 0.76 -14.84
CA GLN A 60 -5.04 -0.23 -14.07
C GLN A 60 -3.53 -0.01 -14.20
N ILE A 61 -3.06 0.29 -15.40
CA ILE A 61 -1.64 0.59 -15.64
C ILE A 61 -1.25 1.87 -14.90
N ASP A 62 -2.04 2.92 -14.99
CA ASP A 62 -1.77 4.22 -14.35
C ASP A 62 -1.69 4.06 -12.81
N GLU A 63 -2.56 3.27 -12.20
CA GLU A 63 -2.54 2.98 -10.77
C GLU A 63 -1.27 2.23 -10.35
N LEU A 64 -0.88 1.21 -11.13
CA LEU A 64 0.35 0.47 -10.86
C LEU A 64 1.61 1.33 -11.09
N GLU A 65 1.61 2.23 -12.07
CA GLU A 65 2.72 3.18 -12.29
C GLU A 65 2.82 4.19 -11.15
N PHE A 66 1.69 4.67 -10.63
CA PHE A 66 1.65 5.53 -9.45
C PHE A 66 2.23 4.80 -8.23
N GLN A 67 1.78 3.56 -7.98
CA GLN A 67 2.29 2.73 -6.89
C GLN A 67 3.80 2.50 -7.01
N LYS A 68 4.27 2.15 -8.22
CA LYS A 68 5.69 1.98 -8.50
C LYS A 68 6.49 3.25 -8.18
N ALA A 69 6.00 4.42 -8.60
CA ALA A 69 6.65 5.70 -8.32
C ALA A 69 6.67 6.03 -6.81
N ALA A 70 5.61 5.66 -6.07
CA ALA A 70 5.56 5.80 -4.62
C ALA A 70 6.66 4.99 -3.93
N ILE A 71 6.84 3.72 -4.31
CA ILE A 71 7.92 2.87 -3.78
C ILE A 71 9.31 3.43 -4.17
N GLU A 72 9.48 3.90 -5.40
CA GLU A 72 10.73 4.53 -5.84
C GLU A 72 11.06 5.82 -5.06
N SER A 73 10.05 6.51 -4.54
CA SER A 73 10.22 7.68 -3.68
C SER A 73 10.53 7.35 -2.22
N GLY A 74 10.59 6.06 -1.86
CA GLY A 74 10.92 5.57 -0.52
C GLY A 74 9.73 5.21 0.36
N ILE A 75 8.50 5.14 -0.20
CA ILE A 75 7.33 4.66 0.54
C ILE A 75 7.41 3.12 0.60
N ALA A 76 7.63 2.60 1.80
CA ALA A 76 7.74 1.17 2.08
C ALA A 76 6.60 0.69 3.00
N TRP A 77 5.40 1.21 2.80
CA TRP A 77 4.18 0.82 3.53
C TRP A 77 2.94 1.01 2.66
N GLY A 78 1.91 0.21 2.97
CA GLY A 78 0.55 0.42 2.49
C GLY A 78 -0.27 1.29 3.45
N GLN A 79 -1.25 2.00 2.96
CA GLN A 79 -2.19 2.77 3.77
C GLN A 79 -3.61 2.24 3.60
N CYS A 80 -4.35 2.10 4.71
CA CYS A 80 -5.74 1.66 4.71
C CYS A 80 -6.67 2.70 5.31
N ARG A 81 -7.78 2.98 4.62
CA ARG A 81 -8.85 3.87 5.07
C ARG A 81 -10.18 3.13 5.13
N ASN A 82 -10.86 3.26 6.26
CA ASN A 82 -12.15 2.64 6.51
C ASN A 82 -13.32 3.64 6.34
N GLU A 83 -14.17 3.43 5.34
CA GLU A 83 -15.43 4.16 5.12
C GLU A 83 -16.63 3.19 5.00
N THR A 84 -16.60 2.10 5.78
CA THR A 84 -17.62 1.05 5.70
C THR A 84 -18.84 1.28 6.57
N GLY A 85 -18.78 2.21 7.53
CA GLY A 85 -19.80 2.41 8.56
C GLY A 85 -19.66 1.43 9.76
N SER A 86 -18.68 0.53 9.74
CA SER A 86 -18.42 -0.51 10.74
C SER A 86 -16.92 -0.54 11.05
N ASN A 87 -16.48 -1.34 12.02
CA ASN A 87 -15.06 -1.60 12.22
C ASN A 87 -14.51 -2.44 11.06
N LEU A 88 -13.28 -2.17 10.69
CA LEU A 88 -12.51 -2.95 9.72
C LEU A 88 -11.35 -3.63 10.44
N ALA A 89 -11.16 -4.93 10.24
CA ALA A 89 -10.00 -5.61 10.75
C ALA A 89 -8.88 -5.59 9.68
N ILE A 90 -7.69 -5.16 10.07
CA ILE A 90 -6.53 -4.99 9.17
C ILE A 90 -5.32 -5.73 9.72
N TYR A 91 -4.45 -6.18 8.83
CA TYR A 91 -3.14 -6.71 9.14
C TYR A 91 -2.09 -5.64 8.95
N GLY A 92 -1.11 -5.59 9.82
CA GLY A 92 -0.02 -4.66 9.66
C GLY A 92 0.83 -4.46 10.91
N ASN A 93 1.76 -3.53 10.83
CA ASN A 93 2.66 -3.18 11.92
C ASN A 93 3.05 -1.70 11.90
N ALA A 94 3.70 -1.25 12.96
CA ALA A 94 4.13 0.14 13.14
C ALA A 94 5.49 0.45 12.46
N GLY A 95 5.84 -0.22 11.38
CA GLY A 95 7.03 0.12 10.57
C GLY A 95 8.40 -0.20 11.20
N GLU A 96 8.45 -0.80 12.39
CA GLU A 96 9.73 -1.29 12.91
C GLU A 96 10.12 -2.57 12.16
N GLU A 97 11.33 -2.56 11.57
CA GLU A 97 12.02 -3.73 11.02
C GLU A 97 12.36 -4.73 12.13
N SER A 98 11.36 -5.35 12.73
CA SER A 98 11.60 -6.58 13.46
C SER A 98 11.53 -7.73 12.45
N GLU A 99 12.67 -8.35 12.16
CA GLU A 99 12.77 -9.54 11.30
C GLU A 99 11.88 -10.71 11.79
N GLU A 100 11.23 -10.55 12.94
CA GLU A 100 10.31 -11.50 13.58
C GLU A 100 8.89 -10.93 13.81
N SER A 101 8.57 -9.74 13.31
CA SER A 101 7.21 -9.20 13.42
C SER A 101 6.29 -10.07 12.57
N GLU A 102 5.61 -10.98 13.23
CA GLU A 102 4.58 -11.83 12.63
C GLU A 102 3.56 -10.93 11.92
N SER A 103 3.60 -10.89 10.60
CA SER A 103 2.73 -10.15 9.68
C SER A 103 1.26 -10.57 9.76
N ASN A 104 0.84 -11.14 10.90
CA ASN A 104 -0.45 -11.78 11.09
C ASN A 104 -1.29 -11.20 12.22
N GLN A 105 -0.83 -10.11 12.86
CA GLN A 105 -1.61 -9.48 13.92
C GLN A 105 -2.74 -8.65 13.33
N LEU A 106 -3.96 -8.89 13.84
CA LEU A 106 -5.14 -8.11 13.47
C LEU A 106 -5.27 -6.88 14.37
N TYR A 107 -5.45 -5.74 13.74
CA TYR A 107 -5.82 -4.47 14.34
C TYR A 107 -7.22 -4.07 13.89
N PHE A 108 -7.90 -3.24 14.67
CA PHE A 108 -9.27 -2.82 14.38
C PHE A 108 -9.30 -1.32 14.10
N LEU A 109 -9.64 -0.97 12.86
CA LEU A 109 -9.71 0.41 12.37
C LEU A 109 -11.17 0.87 12.39
N ALA A 110 -11.50 1.91 13.18
CA ALA A 110 -12.85 2.44 13.24
C ALA A 110 -13.28 3.07 11.91
N ASN A 111 -14.60 3.17 11.71
CA ASN A 111 -15.13 3.91 10.56
C ASN A 111 -14.62 5.36 10.53
N GLY A 112 -14.21 5.82 9.35
CA GLY A 112 -13.63 7.13 9.12
C GLY A 112 -12.14 7.25 9.44
N GLN A 113 -11.52 6.22 10.06
CA GLN A 113 -10.09 6.22 10.34
C GLN A 113 -9.26 5.80 9.14
N THR A 114 -8.02 6.31 9.11
CA THR A 114 -6.94 5.93 8.20
C THR A 114 -5.75 5.47 9.03
N THR A 115 -5.02 4.46 8.57
CA THR A 115 -3.74 4.10 9.20
C THR A 115 -2.77 5.27 9.12
N PRO A 116 -2.00 5.57 10.18
CA PRO A 116 -1.03 6.65 10.17
C PRO A 116 0.06 6.44 9.11
N ASP A 117 0.75 7.51 8.75
CA ASP A 117 1.96 7.43 7.92
C ASP A 117 2.99 6.52 8.60
N GLN A 118 3.74 5.76 7.80
CA GLN A 118 4.74 4.78 8.25
C GLN A 118 4.17 3.59 9.06
N TRP A 119 2.85 3.51 9.27
CA TRP A 119 2.20 2.31 9.74
C TRP A 119 1.84 1.45 8.53
N ASP A 120 2.49 0.31 8.39
CA ASP A 120 2.31 -0.54 7.21
C ASP A 120 1.02 -1.36 7.30
N CYS A 121 0.02 -1.00 6.49
CA CYS A 121 -1.18 -1.79 6.28
C CYS A 121 -0.91 -2.87 5.23
N GLN A 122 -0.61 -4.08 5.67
CA GLN A 122 -0.27 -5.21 4.80
C GLN A 122 -1.51 -5.92 4.23
N GLY A 123 -2.68 -5.72 4.84
CA GLY A 123 -3.89 -6.33 4.35
C GLY A 123 -5.15 -6.00 5.11
N VAL A 124 -6.28 -6.39 4.53
CA VAL A 124 -7.62 -6.26 5.13
C VAL A 124 -8.24 -7.63 5.27
N TYR A 125 -8.69 -7.95 6.48
CA TYR A 125 -9.48 -9.13 6.78
C TYR A 125 -10.95 -8.89 6.39
N LEU A 126 -11.55 -9.86 5.70
CA LEU A 126 -12.92 -9.82 5.21
C LEU A 126 -13.68 -11.04 5.72
N PRO A 127 -14.55 -10.88 6.74
CA PRO A 127 -15.36 -11.95 7.30
C PRO A 127 -16.16 -12.72 6.25
N GLY A 128 -16.46 -14.00 6.53
CA GLY A 128 -17.21 -14.87 5.63
C GLY A 128 -18.63 -14.39 5.32
N ASP A 129 -19.25 -13.67 6.25
CA ASP A 129 -20.60 -13.13 6.16
C ASP A 129 -20.69 -11.76 5.45
N VAL A 130 -19.56 -11.16 5.09
CA VAL A 130 -19.51 -9.90 4.34
C VAL A 130 -19.53 -10.15 2.84
N LYS A 131 -20.37 -9.41 2.11
CA LYS A 131 -20.44 -9.45 0.64
C LYS A 131 -19.52 -8.39 0.03
N ILE A 132 -18.86 -8.76 -1.08
CA ILE A 132 -17.93 -7.91 -1.80
C ILE A 132 -18.45 -7.68 -3.22
N ALA A 133 -18.34 -6.47 -3.73
CA ALA A 133 -18.69 -6.18 -5.11
C ALA A 133 -17.71 -6.89 -6.07
N GLY A 134 -18.25 -7.56 -7.08
CA GLY A 134 -17.41 -8.25 -8.08
C GLY A 134 -16.74 -9.54 -7.61
N LEU A 135 -16.92 -9.96 -6.34
CA LEU A 135 -16.35 -11.19 -5.81
C LEU A 135 -17.42 -12.09 -5.19
N ASP A 136 -17.52 -13.31 -5.71
CA ASP A 136 -18.29 -14.37 -5.06
C ASP A 136 -17.33 -15.22 -4.24
N LYS A 137 -17.45 -15.17 -2.90
CA LYS A 137 -16.55 -15.87 -1.98
C LYS A 137 -17.30 -16.79 -1.03
N THR A 138 -16.68 -17.89 -0.68
CA THR A 138 -17.10 -18.77 0.40
C THR A 138 -16.11 -18.65 1.55
N GLY A 139 -16.60 -18.24 2.75
CA GLY A 139 -15.77 -18.09 3.92
C GLY A 139 -15.01 -16.76 4.01
N ALA A 140 -14.15 -16.67 5.03
CA ALA A 140 -13.30 -15.49 5.25
C ALA A 140 -12.14 -15.47 4.26
N VAL A 141 -11.70 -14.27 3.88
CA VAL A 141 -10.52 -14.03 3.04
C VAL A 141 -9.79 -12.79 3.55
N ALA A 142 -8.56 -12.57 3.09
CA ALA A 142 -7.87 -11.31 3.24
C ALA A 142 -7.57 -10.68 1.88
N ILE A 143 -7.48 -9.36 1.82
CA ILE A 143 -6.87 -8.64 0.69
C ILE A 143 -5.43 -8.33 1.07
N LYS A 144 -4.46 -8.72 0.23
CA LYS A 144 -3.08 -8.26 0.37
C LYS A 144 -2.99 -6.81 -0.13
N ILE A 145 -2.38 -5.95 0.68
CA ILE A 145 -2.00 -4.59 0.34
C ILE A 145 -0.50 -4.56 0.12
N MET A 146 -0.08 -3.92 -0.92
CA MET A 146 1.34 -3.78 -1.27
C MET A 146 1.83 -2.37 -0.90
N ASP A 147 3.12 -2.21 -0.72
CA ASP A 147 3.77 -0.92 -0.50
C ASP A 147 3.35 0.12 -1.55
N GLY A 148 3.26 1.37 -1.16
CA GLY A 148 2.82 2.45 -2.03
C GLY A 148 1.31 2.46 -2.36
N THR A 149 0.53 1.50 -1.86
CA THR A 149 -0.92 1.42 -2.07
C THR A 149 -1.67 2.27 -1.05
N GLN A 150 -2.69 3.00 -1.51
CA GLN A 150 -3.69 3.66 -0.66
C GLN A 150 -5.04 2.98 -0.84
N LEU A 151 -5.35 2.02 0.03
CA LEU A 151 -6.62 1.32 -0.02
C LEU A 151 -7.73 2.12 0.67
N LEU A 152 -8.83 2.31 -0.03
CA LEU A 152 -10.09 2.80 0.53
C LEU A 152 -11.13 1.69 0.48
N VAL A 153 -11.67 1.32 1.65
CA VAL A 153 -12.77 0.37 1.78
C VAL A 153 -14.06 1.12 2.07
N LYS A 154 -15.04 0.96 1.19
CA LYS A 154 -16.39 1.57 1.31
C LYS A 154 -17.46 0.51 1.37
N LYS A 155 -18.60 0.84 1.98
CA LYS A 155 -19.82 0.07 1.86
C LYS A 155 -20.78 0.79 0.91
N ASN A 156 -21.17 0.12 -0.16
CA ASN A 156 -22.18 0.64 -1.08
C ASN A 156 -23.53 0.70 -0.37
N PRO A 157 -24.20 1.86 -0.29
CA PRO A 157 -25.44 2.01 0.47
C PRO A 157 -26.61 1.21 -0.15
N ASP A 158 -26.64 1.06 -1.47
CA ASP A 158 -27.75 0.41 -2.18
C ASP A 158 -27.65 -1.12 -2.14
N THR A 159 -26.44 -1.65 -2.27
CA THR A 159 -26.18 -3.10 -2.34
C THR A 159 -25.70 -3.71 -1.04
N SER A 160 -25.29 -2.89 -0.07
CA SER A 160 -24.62 -3.29 1.18
C SER A 160 -23.34 -4.10 0.97
N LYS A 161 -22.77 -4.10 -0.23
CA LYS A 161 -21.51 -4.75 -0.55
C LYS A 161 -20.32 -3.84 -0.24
N LEU A 162 -19.20 -4.43 0.14
CA LEU A 162 -17.94 -3.70 0.21
C LEU A 162 -17.37 -3.47 -1.20
N GLU A 163 -16.83 -2.28 -1.38
CA GLU A 163 -16.16 -1.83 -2.59
C GLU A 163 -14.76 -1.33 -2.23
N PHE A 164 -13.82 -1.52 -3.16
CA PHE A 164 -12.43 -1.12 -3.03
C PHE A 164 -12.04 -0.24 -4.21
N ASN A 165 -11.16 0.72 -3.96
CA ASN A 165 -10.57 1.53 -5.04
C ASN A 165 -9.48 0.78 -5.82
N LEU A 166 -9.13 -0.46 -5.45
CA LEU A 166 -8.12 -1.26 -6.14
C LEU A 166 -8.75 -2.11 -7.24
N PRO A 167 -8.41 -1.90 -8.51
CA PRO A 167 -9.00 -2.62 -9.64
C PRO A 167 -8.63 -4.10 -9.69
N ASN A 168 -7.49 -4.50 -9.09
CA ASN A 168 -6.95 -5.86 -9.10
C ASN A 168 -6.56 -6.30 -7.69
N ALA A 169 -7.49 -6.23 -6.74
CA ALA A 169 -7.23 -6.68 -5.39
C ALA A 169 -6.83 -8.17 -5.35
N LYS A 170 -5.71 -8.48 -4.72
CA LYS A 170 -5.20 -9.84 -4.54
C LYS A 170 -5.79 -10.45 -3.28
N PHE A 171 -6.66 -11.44 -3.46
CA PHE A 171 -7.29 -12.13 -2.34
C PHE A 171 -6.43 -13.32 -1.89
N VAL A 172 -6.31 -13.47 -0.58
CA VAL A 172 -5.64 -14.58 0.10
C VAL A 172 -6.70 -15.39 0.84
N LYS A 173 -6.68 -16.71 0.69
CA LYS A 173 -7.59 -17.64 1.36
C LYS A 173 -6.92 -18.28 2.57
N PRO A 174 -7.70 -18.82 3.54
CA PRO A 174 -7.15 -19.62 4.62
C PRO A 174 -6.26 -20.74 4.10
N GLY A 175 -5.06 -20.89 4.66
CA GLY A 175 -4.06 -21.88 4.23
C GLY A 175 -3.22 -21.49 3.03
N GLU A 176 -3.48 -20.33 2.41
CA GLU A 176 -2.60 -19.74 1.40
C GLU A 176 -1.64 -18.77 2.09
N LYS A 177 -0.34 -18.96 1.89
CA LYS A 177 0.74 -18.18 2.53
C LYS A 177 0.74 -18.28 4.06
N ASP A 178 1.62 -17.56 4.71
CA ASP A 178 1.81 -17.53 6.17
C ASP A 178 0.78 -16.63 6.91
N TRP A 179 -0.36 -16.36 6.30
CA TRP A 179 -1.40 -15.51 6.86
C TRP A 179 -2.42 -16.32 7.65
N PHE A 180 -2.53 -16.04 8.95
CA PHE A 180 -3.61 -16.57 9.77
C PHE A 180 -4.91 -15.81 9.48
N ILE A 181 -5.86 -16.45 8.80
CA ILE A 181 -7.18 -15.89 8.47
C ILE A 181 -8.20 -16.56 9.39
N PRO A 182 -8.64 -15.91 10.48
CA PRO A 182 -9.61 -16.49 11.40
C PRO A 182 -10.98 -16.60 10.75
N ASN A 183 -11.81 -17.53 11.25
CA ASN A 183 -13.21 -17.63 10.82
C ASN A 183 -14.12 -16.94 11.84
N VAL A 184 -14.16 -15.61 11.78
CA VAL A 184 -15.03 -14.79 12.65
C VAL A 184 -15.98 -13.93 11.81
N SER A 185 -17.12 -13.53 12.40
CA SER A 185 -18.14 -12.71 11.73
C SER A 185 -17.82 -11.22 11.79
N GLN A 186 -18.50 -10.43 10.95
CA GLN A 186 -18.44 -8.96 11.04
C GLN A 186 -18.92 -8.47 12.41
N ALA A 187 -19.94 -9.08 13.00
CA ALA A 187 -20.41 -8.73 14.33
C ALA A 187 -19.33 -8.90 15.40
N PHE A 188 -18.45 -9.91 15.27
CA PHE A 188 -17.28 -10.04 16.14
C PHE A 188 -16.30 -8.89 15.94
N VAL A 189 -16.01 -8.51 14.71
CA VAL A 189 -15.12 -7.37 14.39
C VAL A 189 -15.69 -6.08 14.96
N ASP A 190 -17.00 -5.85 14.81
CA ASP A 190 -17.69 -4.66 15.32
C ASP A 190 -17.73 -4.59 16.87
N SER A 191 -17.64 -5.73 17.54
CA SER A 191 -17.57 -5.78 19.01
C SER A 191 -16.20 -5.41 19.59
N ARG A 192 -15.17 -5.25 18.73
CA ARG A 192 -13.81 -4.92 19.16
C ARG A 192 -13.66 -3.41 19.34
N ILE A 193 -12.86 -3.04 20.36
CA ILE A 193 -12.46 -1.66 20.55
C ILE A 193 -11.42 -1.33 19.47
N PRO A 194 -11.63 -0.28 18.67
CA PRO A 194 -10.63 0.14 17.68
C PRO A 194 -9.28 0.44 18.31
N ASN A 195 -8.22 0.03 17.64
CA ASN A 195 -6.87 0.32 18.08
C ASN A 195 -6.53 1.81 17.86
N THR A 196 -5.80 2.40 18.82
CA THR A 196 -5.11 3.67 18.56
C THR A 196 -3.81 3.31 17.86
N LEU A 197 -3.77 3.56 16.55
CA LEU A 197 -2.57 3.35 15.75
C LEU A 197 -1.72 4.62 15.80
N THR A 198 -0.44 4.47 16.04
CA THR A 198 0.54 5.57 16.03
C THR A 198 1.52 5.36 14.89
N SER A 199 2.03 6.44 14.31
CA SER A 199 3.17 6.37 13.39
C SER A 199 4.34 5.72 14.11
N GLY A 200 5.14 4.93 13.40
CA GLY A 200 6.40 4.44 13.92
C GLY A 200 7.28 5.63 14.30
N ASP A 201 7.74 5.68 15.56
CA ASP A 201 8.73 6.66 15.98
C ASP A 201 10.07 6.29 15.33
N ASN A 202 10.45 7.03 14.29
CA ASN A 202 11.82 7.04 13.81
C ASN A 202 12.64 7.88 14.81
N GLY A 203 13.14 7.22 15.88
CA GLY A 203 14.12 7.79 16.79
C GLY A 203 15.50 7.95 16.15
#